data_1955af104a1b95dcbda51ad79562e22c
#
_entry.id   1955af104a1b95dcbda51ad79562e22c
#
_cell.length_a   1.000
_cell.length_b   1.000
_cell.length_c   1.000
_cell.angle_alpha   90.00
_cell.angle_beta   90.00
_cell.angle_gamma   90.00
#
_symmetry.space_group_name_H-M   'P 1'
#
loop_
_entity.id
_entity.type
_entity.pdbx_description
1 polymer ?
#
loop_
_entity_poly.entity_id
_entity_poly.type
_entity_poly.pdbx_seq_one_letter_code
_entity_poly.pdbx_strand_id
1 'polypeptide(L)'
;MKLASYVHHGRKSYGILTDTGIIDLGGKIGHQYRTLKDLLQWGAIDIAGQYVNYPVDVMMADITFLPVIENPGKIFCVGMNYAEKRKEFSETSDAPTLFIRFPDSQTGHATPILKPALSNEFDYEGELAVIIGKPGMNIDTDAALSHVAGYSCYMDGSVRDWQHAWFTAGKNWRQTGAFGPCLTTVDEIPDPHRLSIQTYLNGIMVQNDSTSSMIHKVADLISYISTFTALSAGDVIITGSPGGVGKKRTPPLFMHEGDRVEVVIENIGHLMNTIVESKPQHELQMSSSPRAQTRLFDAH
;
A
#
# COMPACT_ATOMS: atom_id res chain seq x y z
N MET A 1 11.68 -8.09 -11.61
CA MET A 1 10.52 -9.04 -11.50
C MET A 1 9.38 -8.43 -10.71
N LYS A 2 8.16 -9.03 -10.80
CA LYS A 2 6.98 -8.55 -10.08
C LYS A 2 6.53 -9.60 -9.07
N LEU A 3 6.35 -9.23 -7.80
CA LEU A 3 5.99 -10.13 -6.70
C LEU A 3 4.66 -9.73 -6.10
N ALA A 4 3.74 -10.66 -5.89
CA ALA A 4 2.41 -10.40 -5.34
C ALA A 4 2.10 -11.32 -4.15
N SER A 5 1.34 -10.80 -3.19
CA SER A 5 0.71 -11.58 -2.13
C SER A 5 -0.76 -11.83 -2.50
N TYR A 6 -1.26 -13.03 -2.24
CA TYR A 6 -2.61 -13.42 -2.67
C TYR A 6 -3.20 -14.54 -1.81
N VAL A 7 -4.51 -14.77 -1.99
CA VAL A 7 -5.22 -15.95 -1.48
C VAL A 7 -5.64 -16.82 -2.65
N HIS A 8 -5.41 -18.12 -2.55
CA HIS A 8 -5.89 -19.16 -3.47
C HIS A 8 -6.53 -20.28 -2.66
N HIS A 9 -7.77 -20.64 -2.94
CA HIS A 9 -8.56 -21.64 -2.18
C HIS A 9 -8.52 -21.44 -0.65
N GLY A 10 -8.65 -20.19 -0.20
CA GLY A 10 -8.63 -19.83 1.22
C GLY A 10 -7.24 -19.85 1.89
N ARG A 11 -6.18 -20.22 1.16
CA ARG A 11 -4.80 -20.24 1.65
C ARG A 11 -4.04 -19.00 1.17
N LYS A 12 -3.42 -18.28 2.08
CA LYS A 12 -2.50 -17.18 1.76
C LYS A 12 -1.20 -17.72 1.18
N SER A 13 -0.72 -17.06 0.14
CA SER A 13 0.56 -17.33 -0.51
C SER A 13 1.15 -16.06 -1.13
N TYR A 14 2.32 -16.19 -1.72
CA TYR A 14 2.96 -15.14 -2.51
C TYR A 14 3.74 -15.77 -3.67
N GLY A 15 4.00 -14.98 -4.69
CA GLY A 15 4.72 -15.49 -5.85
C GLY A 15 5.04 -14.45 -6.89
N ILE A 16 5.62 -14.91 -8.00
CA ILE A 16 5.97 -14.08 -9.14
C ILE A 16 4.73 -13.88 -9.99
N LEU A 17 4.34 -12.63 -10.16
CA LEU A 17 3.21 -12.22 -10.99
C LEU A 17 3.64 -12.23 -12.46
N THR A 18 2.86 -12.91 -13.29
CA THR A 18 2.99 -12.96 -14.75
C THR A 18 1.70 -12.43 -15.39
N ASP A 19 1.67 -12.33 -16.72
CA ASP A 19 0.48 -11.88 -17.45
C ASP A 19 -0.71 -12.85 -17.31
N THR A 20 -0.47 -14.13 -17.05
CA THR A 20 -1.50 -15.17 -17.01
C THR A 20 -1.81 -15.70 -15.62
N GLY A 21 -0.93 -15.47 -14.63
CA GLY A 21 -1.10 -15.99 -13.29
C GLY A 21 0.13 -15.81 -12.41
N ILE A 22 0.27 -16.71 -11.45
CA ILE A 22 1.32 -16.66 -10.43
C ILE A 22 2.20 -17.91 -10.49
N ILE A 23 3.52 -17.73 -10.41
CA ILE A 23 4.46 -18.78 -10.05
C ILE A 23 4.52 -18.78 -8.52
N ASP A 24 3.94 -19.81 -7.89
CA ASP A 24 3.71 -19.85 -6.43
C ASP A 24 5.00 -20.12 -5.66
N LEU A 25 5.62 -19.07 -5.15
CA LEU A 25 6.80 -19.17 -4.29
C LEU A 25 6.46 -19.70 -2.90
N GLY A 26 5.28 -19.37 -2.37
CA GLY A 26 4.82 -19.91 -1.09
C GLY A 26 4.70 -21.44 -1.10
N GLY A 27 4.35 -22.05 -2.24
CA GLY A 27 4.38 -23.50 -2.42
C GLY A 27 5.80 -24.08 -2.55
N LYS A 28 6.73 -23.33 -3.15
CA LYS A 28 8.10 -23.80 -3.47
C LYS A 28 9.08 -23.57 -2.31
N ILE A 29 9.06 -22.38 -1.71
CA ILE A 29 10.03 -21.96 -0.68
C ILE A 29 9.38 -21.47 0.62
N GLY A 30 8.05 -21.60 0.75
CA GLY A 30 7.32 -21.13 1.94
C GLY A 30 7.67 -21.85 3.25
N HIS A 31 8.35 -23.00 3.18
CA HIS A 31 8.90 -23.67 4.36
C HIS A 31 10.07 -22.87 5.00
N GLN A 32 10.75 -22.03 4.23
CA GLN A 32 11.81 -21.12 4.66
C GLN A 32 11.29 -19.69 4.84
N TYR A 33 10.49 -19.19 3.87
CA TYR A 33 9.98 -17.83 3.80
C TYR A 33 8.45 -17.91 3.67
N ARG A 34 7.72 -17.73 4.77
CA ARG A 34 6.26 -17.93 4.80
C ARG A 34 5.47 -16.88 4.06
N THR A 35 6.03 -15.66 3.96
CA THR A 35 5.40 -14.49 3.35
C THR A 35 6.40 -13.75 2.47
N LEU A 36 5.91 -12.87 1.60
CA LEU A 36 6.76 -11.95 0.86
C LEU A 36 7.60 -11.07 1.79
N LYS A 37 7.03 -10.65 2.94
CA LYS A 37 7.78 -9.90 3.95
C LYS A 37 8.94 -10.71 4.51
N ASP A 38 8.76 -12.00 4.83
CA ASP A 38 9.85 -12.85 5.31
C ASP A 38 10.95 -12.96 4.26
N LEU A 39 10.59 -13.13 2.98
CA LEU A 39 11.57 -13.15 1.88
C LEU A 39 12.45 -11.89 1.89
N LEU A 40 11.84 -10.72 2.09
CA LEU A 40 12.58 -9.45 2.19
C LEU A 40 13.43 -9.38 3.45
N GLN A 41 12.90 -9.79 4.60
CA GLN A 41 13.61 -9.73 5.89
C GLN A 41 14.87 -10.59 5.91
N TRP A 42 14.88 -11.70 5.19
CA TRP A 42 16.04 -12.56 5.04
C TRP A 42 16.97 -12.15 3.89
N GLY A 43 16.67 -11.06 3.17
CA GLY A 43 17.44 -10.61 2.01
C GLY A 43 17.45 -11.64 0.86
N ALA A 44 16.39 -12.43 0.75
CA ALA A 44 16.31 -13.62 -0.10
C ALA A 44 15.60 -13.35 -1.46
N ILE A 45 15.47 -12.10 -1.86
CA ILE A 45 14.76 -11.73 -3.10
C ILE A 45 15.42 -12.37 -4.35
N ASP A 46 16.74 -12.56 -4.34
CA ASP A 46 17.47 -13.20 -5.43
C ASP A 46 17.12 -14.69 -5.58
N ILE A 47 16.67 -15.33 -4.48
CA ILE A 47 16.17 -16.71 -4.53
C ILE A 47 14.89 -16.78 -5.36
N ALA A 48 14.00 -15.80 -5.22
CA ALA A 48 12.80 -15.71 -6.06
C ALA A 48 13.16 -15.60 -7.56
N GLY A 49 14.24 -14.89 -7.88
CA GLY A 49 14.75 -14.77 -9.25
C GLY A 49 15.08 -16.09 -9.93
N GLN A 50 15.40 -17.14 -9.19
CA GLN A 50 15.68 -18.48 -9.76
C GLN A 50 14.42 -19.15 -10.32
N TYR A 51 13.25 -18.66 -10.01
CA TYR A 51 11.96 -19.23 -10.43
C TYR A 51 11.28 -18.47 -11.56
N VAL A 52 11.83 -17.37 -12.06
CA VAL A 52 11.17 -16.51 -13.09
C VAL A 52 10.79 -17.23 -14.38
N ASN A 53 11.48 -18.32 -14.71
CA ASN A 53 11.22 -19.12 -15.91
C ASN A 53 10.42 -20.40 -15.63
N TYR A 54 9.89 -20.57 -14.40
CA TYR A 54 9.05 -21.73 -14.08
C TYR A 54 7.63 -21.55 -14.68
N PRO A 55 6.92 -22.64 -14.91
CA PRO A 55 5.53 -22.56 -15.34
C PRO A 55 4.65 -21.89 -14.28
N VAL A 56 3.57 -21.24 -14.73
CA VAL A 56 2.54 -20.69 -13.87
C VAL A 56 1.87 -21.82 -13.08
N ASP A 57 1.78 -21.67 -11.76
CA ASP A 57 1.16 -22.65 -10.86
C ASP A 57 -0.33 -22.34 -10.61
N VAL A 58 -0.71 -21.05 -10.61
CA VAL A 58 -2.05 -20.59 -10.26
C VAL A 58 -2.49 -19.53 -11.27
N MET A 59 -3.69 -19.70 -11.84
CA MET A 59 -4.22 -18.74 -12.82
C MET A 59 -4.69 -17.45 -12.15
N MET A 60 -4.60 -16.34 -12.87
CA MET A 60 -5.01 -15.02 -12.37
C MET A 60 -6.48 -14.99 -11.90
N ALA A 61 -7.37 -15.71 -12.58
CA ALA A 61 -8.79 -15.76 -12.24
C ALA A 61 -9.10 -16.48 -10.92
N ASP A 62 -8.15 -17.29 -10.40
CA ASP A 62 -8.36 -18.14 -9.23
C ASP A 62 -7.81 -17.52 -7.93
N ILE A 63 -7.25 -16.31 -8.02
CA ILE A 63 -6.66 -15.62 -6.88
C ILE A 63 -7.49 -14.42 -6.41
N THR A 64 -7.32 -14.09 -5.14
CA THR A 64 -7.70 -12.79 -4.58
C THR A 64 -6.42 -12.10 -4.09
N PHE A 65 -6.13 -10.92 -4.63
CA PHE A 65 -4.96 -10.17 -4.21
C PHE A 65 -5.07 -9.71 -2.75
N LEU A 66 -3.97 -9.78 -2.05
CA LEU A 66 -3.75 -9.16 -0.75
C LEU A 66 -2.95 -7.87 -0.94
N PRO A 67 -2.88 -6.98 0.06
CA PRO A 67 -1.86 -5.93 0.07
C PRO A 67 -0.48 -6.53 -0.18
N VAL A 68 0.35 -5.88 -0.97
CA VAL A 68 1.68 -6.41 -1.36
C VAL A 68 2.47 -6.89 -0.16
N ILE A 69 2.53 -6.07 0.90
CA ILE A 69 3.00 -6.46 2.23
C ILE A 69 1.79 -6.40 3.16
N GLU A 70 1.32 -7.54 3.64
CA GLU A 70 0.10 -7.64 4.45
C GLU A 70 0.24 -6.96 5.83
N ASN A 71 1.40 -7.13 6.46
CA ASN A 71 1.68 -6.63 7.80
C ASN A 71 3.00 -5.86 7.83
N PRO A 72 3.09 -4.67 7.21
CA PRO A 72 4.24 -3.79 7.36
C PRO A 72 4.44 -3.46 8.84
N GLY A 73 5.70 -3.32 9.25
CA GLY A 73 6.00 -2.83 10.60
C GLY A 73 5.60 -1.37 10.75
N LYS A 74 5.82 -0.60 9.70
CA LYS A 74 5.47 0.82 9.59
C LYS A 74 4.94 1.11 8.19
N ILE A 75 3.96 2.02 8.12
CA ILE A 75 3.48 2.62 6.89
C ILE A 75 3.55 4.13 7.10
N PHE A 76 4.61 4.74 6.57
CA PHE A 76 4.73 6.19 6.54
C PHE A 76 4.08 6.73 5.28
N CYS A 77 3.28 7.77 5.42
CA CYS A 77 2.68 8.49 4.31
C CYS A 77 3.18 9.93 4.31
N VAL A 78 3.42 10.46 3.11
CA VAL A 78 3.94 11.81 2.91
C VAL A 78 2.85 12.67 2.30
N GLY A 79 2.36 13.63 3.06
CA GLY A 79 1.43 14.64 2.54
C GLY A 79 2.16 15.75 1.78
N MET A 80 1.45 16.40 0.85
CA MET A 80 1.91 17.64 0.20
C MET A 80 3.27 17.55 -0.51
N ASN A 81 3.59 16.40 -1.11
CA ASN A 81 4.89 16.13 -1.73
C ASN A 81 4.98 16.50 -3.22
N TYR A 82 3.96 17.12 -3.79
CA TYR A 82 3.96 17.62 -5.17
C TYR A 82 3.66 19.11 -5.19
N ALA A 83 4.34 19.86 -6.07
CA ALA A 83 4.24 21.31 -6.12
C ALA A 83 2.81 21.82 -6.37
N GLU A 84 2.06 21.16 -7.26
CA GLU A 84 0.65 21.47 -7.52
C GLU A 84 -0.20 21.23 -6.28
N LYS A 85 -0.03 20.10 -5.61
CA LYS A 85 -0.72 19.76 -4.37
C LYS A 85 -0.47 20.79 -3.28
N ARG A 86 0.78 21.27 -3.11
CA ARG A 86 1.10 22.35 -2.16
C ARG A 86 0.33 23.64 -2.45
N LYS A 87 0.22 24.03 -3.73
CA LYS A 87 -0.58 25.18 -4.13
C LYS A 87 -2.04 25.03 -3.76
N GLU A 88 -2.64 23.86 -4.03
CA GLU A 88 -4.05 23.58 -3.71
C GLU A 88 -4.35 23.74 -2.22
N PHE A 89 -3.41 23.42 -1.35
CA PHE A 89 -3.58 23.45 0.10
C PHE A 89 -2.88 24.64 0.79
N SER A 90 -2.19 25.50 0.05
CA SER A 90 -1.40 26.63 0.59
C SER A 90 -0.36 26.19 1.60
N GLU A 91 0.25 25.01 1.40
CA GLU A 91 1.27 24.44 2.29
C GLU A 91 2.64 25.07 2.03
N THR A 92 3.33 25.47 3.07
CA THR A 92 4.62 26.18 3.03
C THR A 92 5.75 25.52 3.82
N SER A 93 5.49 24.37 4.46
CA SER A 93 6.51 23.65 5.25
C SER A 93 7.64 23.14 4.36
N ASP A 94 8.89 23.35 4.78
CA ASP A 94 10.07 22.82 4.08
C ASP A 94 10.36 21.36 4.46
N ALA A 95 9.87 20.88 5.62
CA ALA A 95 10.04 19.49 6.05
C ALA A 95 8.93 18.60 5.46
N PRO A 96 9.20 17.28 5.25
CA PRO A 96 8.17 16.34 4.87
C PRO A 96 7.01 16.30 5.86
N THR A 97 5.78 16.46 5.39
CA THR A 97 4.57 16.29 6.20
C THR A 97 4.27 14.80 6.31
N LEU A 98 4.52 14.21 7.49
CA LEU A 98 4.36 12.78 7.69
C LEU A 98 3.09 12.44 8.49
N PHE A 99 2.45 11.35 8.09
CA PHE A 99 1.42 10.67 8.87
C PHE A 99 1.56 9.16 8.70
N ILE A 100 0.80 8.38 9.45
CA ILE A 100 0.86 6.92 9.42
C ILE A 100 -0.47 6.30 9.01
N ARG A 101 -0.39 5.12 8.40
CA ARG A 101 -1.53 4.22 8.20
C ARG A 101 -1.29 2.90 8.94
N PHE A 102 -2.38 2.29 9.40
CA PHE A 102 -2.32 0.95 10.00
C PHE A 102 -2.51 -0.13 8.93
N PRO A 103 -1.95 -1.33 9.12
CA PRO A 103 -2.07 -2.41 8.13
C PRO A 103 -3.50 -2.78 7.76
N ASP A 104 -4.45 -2.73 8.69
CA ASP A 104 -5.86 -3.04 8.49
C ASP A 104 -6.65 -1.98 7.70
N SER A 105 -6.05 -0.80 7.50
CA SER A 105 -6.60 0.21 6.60
C SER A 105 -6.33 -0.08 5.12
N GLN A 106 -5.62 -1.16 4.80
CA GLN A 106 -5.23 -1.55 3.43
C GLN A 106 -6.13 -2.66 2.88
N THR A 107 -6.31 -2.66 1.56
CA THR A 107 -6.83 -3.79 0.78
C THR A 107 -5.91 -4.06 -0.43
N GLY A 108 -6.08 -5.21 -1.10
CA GLY A 108 -5.29 -5.57 -2.28
C GLY A 108 -5.85 -5.04 -3.59
N HIS A 109 -5.15 -5.28 -4.68
CA HIS A 109 -5.64 -5.05 -6.04
C HIS A 109 -6.94 -5.85 -6.31
N ALA A 110 -7.84 -5.27 -7.09
CA ALA A 110 -9.12 -5.88 -7.51
C ALA A 110 -10.00 -6.36 -6.33
N THR A 111 -9.72 -5.91 -5.11
CA THR A 111 -10.58 -6.14 -3.94
C THR A 111 -11.34 -4.86 -3.57
N PRO A 112 -12.51 -4.96 -2.89
CA PRO A 112 -13.27 -3.77 -2.53
C PRO A 112 -12.47 -2.80 -1.64
N ILE A 113 -12.58 -1.50 -1.94
CA ILE A 113 -12.25 -0.42 -1.01
C ILE A 113 -13.54 -0.07 -0.26
N LEU A 114 -13.46 0.02 1.06
CA LEU A 114 -14.61 0.30 1.90
C LEU A 114 -14.77 1.79 2.16
N LYS A 115 -15.76 2.42 1.50
CA LYS A 115 -16.17 3.79 1.82
C LYS A 115 -16.93 3.77 3.15
N PRO A 116 -16.50 4.54 4.18
CA PRO A 116 -17.28 4.64 5.40
C PRO A 116 -18.66 5.23 5.16
N ALA A 117 -19.73 4.57 5.65
CA ALA A 117 -21.11 5.08 5.54
C ALA A 117 -21.32 6.43 6.24
N LEU A 118 -20.46 6.75 7.22
CA LEU A 118 -20.48 8.01 7.96
C LEU A 118 -19.82 9.19 7.22
N SER A 119 -19.24 8.97 6.04
CA SER A 119 -18.57 10.02 5.28
C SER A 119 -19.23 10.29 3.95
N ASN A 120 -19.35 11.58 3.64
CA ASN A 120 -19.74 12.07 2.33
C ASN A 120 -18.57 12.64 1.51
N GLU A 121 -17.37 12.66 2.09
CA GLU A 121 -16.17 13.24 1.47
C GLU A 121 -15.04 12.19 1.35
N PHE A 122 -15.33 11.03 0.74
CA PHE A 122 -14.32 10.00 0.50
C PHE A 122 -13.57 10.30 -0.81
N ASP A 123 -12.29 10.63 -0.70
CA ASP A 123 -11.45 11.18 -1.77
C ASP A 123 -10.35 10.20 -2.19
N TYR A 124 -9.88 10.33 -3.43
CA TYR A 124 -8.82 9.53 -4.04
C TYR A 124 -7.48 10.24 -4.00
N GLU A 125 -6.40 9.48 -3.86
CA GLU A 125 -5.00 9.94 -3.97
C GLU A 125 -4.15 8.79 -4.53
N GLY A 126 -3.75 8.88 -5.82
CA GLY A 126 -2.84 7.91 -6.44
C GLY A 126 -1.38 8.23 -6.08
N GLU A 127 -0.64 7.22 -5.59
CA GLU A 127 0.70 7.42 -5.03
C GLU A 127 1.67 6.30 -5.42
N LEU A 128 2.96 6.62 -5.45
CA LEU A 128 4.03 5.64 -5.48
C LEU A 128 4.27 5.11 -4.07
N ALA A 129 4.28 3.80 -3.90
CA ALA A 129 4.70 3.12 -2.69
C ALA A 129 6.14 2.62 -2.84
N VAL A 130 6.97 2.88 -1.83
CA VAL A 130 8.35 2.39 -1.71
C VAL A 130 8.40 1.32 -0.63
N ILE A 131 8.89 0.13 -0.96
CA ILE A 131 9.01 -0.99 -0.03
C ILE A 131 10.49 -1.13 0.38
N ILE A 132 10.76 -1.06 1.69
CA ILE A 132 12.10 -1.22 2.23
C ILE A 132 12.51 -2.70 2.17
N GLY A 133 13.71 -2.96 1.66
CA GLY A 133 14.30 -4.29 1.57
C GLY A 133 15.45 -4.52 2.54
N LYS A 134 16.24 -3.46 2.82
CA LYS A 134 17.38 -3.55 3.72
C LYS A 134 17.13 -2.65 4.94
N PRO A 135 17.21 -3.20 6.17
CA PRO A 135 17.02 -2.39 7.38
C PRO A 135 18.14 -1.35 7.55
N GLY A 136 17.83 -0.25 8.25
CA GLY A 136 18.79 0.79 8.56
C GLY A 136 18.23 1.89 9.43
N MET A 137 19.13 2.66 10.02
CA MET A 137 18.88 3.88 10.78
C MET A 137 19.97 4.89 10.45
N ASN A 138 19.65 6.18 10.44
CA ASN A 138 20.57 7.26 10.01
C ASN A 138 21.17 6.96 8.61
N ILE A 139 20.33 6.59 7.67
CA ILE A 139 20.74 6.25 6.31
C ILE A 139 21.07 7.53 5.55
N ASP A 140 22.29 7.61 5.02
CA ASP A 140 22.70 8.73 4.17
C ASP A 140 21.90 8.75 2.86
N THR A 141 21.58 9.93 2.36
CA THR A 141 20.80 10.12 1.13
C THR A 141 21.41 9.37 -0.06
N ASP A 142 22.74 9.39 -0.20
CA ASP A 142 23.44 8.71 -1.29
C ASP A 142 23.32 7.18 -1.23
N ALA A 143 23.11 6.61 -0.04
CA ALA A 143 22.94 5.18 0.18
C ALA A 143 21.46 4.76 0.18
N ALA A 144 20.52 5.70 0.28
CA ALA A 144 19.12 5.46 0.59
C ALA A 144 18.42 4.50 -0.39
N LEU A 145 18.63 4.67 -1.69
CA LEU A 145 18.02 3.81 -2.71
C LEU A 145 18.50 2.36 -2.63
N SER A 146 19.68 2.09 -2.07
CA SER A 146 20.17 0.73 -1.85
C SER A 146 19.42 -0.03 -0.76
N HIS A 147 18.56 0.66 0.00
CA HIS A 147 17.69 0.08 1.00
C HIS A 147 16.31 -0.31 0.46
N VAL A 148 15.99 0.02 -0.80
CA VAL A 148 14.70 -0.26 -1.43
C VAL A 148 14.69 -1.66 -2.04
N ALA A 149 13.63 -2.44 -1.77
CA ALA A 149 13.38 -3.73 -2.43
C ALA A 149 12.66 -3.53 -3.78
N GLY A 150 11.77 -2.56 -3.83
CA GLY A 150 10.95 -2.28 -5.01
C GLY A 150 9.86 -1.26 -4.75
N TYR A 151 8.99 -1.12 -5.73
CA TYR A 151 7.96 -0.11 -5.80
C TYR A 151 6.60 -0.73 -6.10
N SER A 152 5.52 -0.03 -5.76
CA SER A 152 4.15 -0.46 -6.05
C SER A 152 3.25 0.75 -6.28
N CYS A 153 2.05 0.52 -6.79
CA CYS A 153 1.01 1.54 -6.78
C CYS A 153 0.28 1.53 -5.43
N TYR A 154 -0.20 2.70 -5.05
CA TYR A 154 -1.00 2.88 -3.86
C TYR A 154 -2.16 3.85 -4.12
N MET A 155 -3.34 3.56 -3.56
CA MET A 155 -4.47 4.48 -3.51
C MET A 155 -4.71 4.87 -2.05
N ASP A 156 -4.38 6.11 -1.68
CA ASP A 156 -4.50 6.64 -0.32
C ASP A 156 -5.88 7.25 -0.09
N GLY A 157 -6.88 6.37 0.05
CA GLY A 157 -8.27 6.76 0.28
C GLY A 157 -8.42 7.62 1.52
N SER A 158 -9.02 8.80 1.32
CA SER A 158 -9.03 9.89 2.28
C SER A 158 -10.45 10.27 2.68
N VAL A 159 -10.78 10.07 3.93
CA VAL A 159 -12.06 10.47 4.52
C VAL A 159 -11.91 11.93 4.99
N ARG A 160 -12.20 12.90 4.08
CA ARG A 160 -11.84 14.32 4.26
C ARG A 160 -12.56 15.01 5.40
N ASP A 161 -13.81 14.68 5.60
CA ASP A 161 -14.65 15.19 6.71
C ASP A 161 -14.23 14.66 8.09
N TRP A 162 -13.28 13.70 8.13
CA TRP A 162 -12.63 13.19 9.35
C TRP A 162 -11.17 13.64 9.50
N GLN A 163 -10.65 14.44 8.58
CA GLN A 163 -9.34 15.09 8.67
C GLN A 163 -9.47 16.45 9.36
N HIS A 164 -9.67 16.46 10.67
CA HIS A 164 -9.76 17.70 11.45
C HIS A 164 -8.41 18.40 11.57
N ALA A 165 -7.80 18.39 12.77
CA ALA A 165 -6.46 18.92 13.00
C ALA A 165 -5.36 17.96 12.52
N TRP A 166 -5.64 16.63 12.44
CA TRP A 166 -4.67 15.59 12.12
C TRP A 166 -5.23 14.58 11.13
N PHE A 167 -4.37 14.02 10.29
CA PHE A 167 -4.76 13.09 9.22
C PHE A 167 -5.23 11.73 9.75
N THR A 168 -4.83 11.30 10.95
CA THR A 168 -4.98 9.94 11.47
C THR A 168 -6.40 9.39 11.31
N ALA A 169 -7.42 10.12 11.79
CA ALA A 169 -8.81 9.66 11.72
C ALA A 169 -9.33 9.59 10.27
N GLY A 170 -8.87 10.48 9.37
CA GLY A 170 -9.28 10.47 7.96
C GLY A 170 -8.56 9.45 7.09
N LYS A 171 -7.52 8.78 7.60
CA LYS A 171 -6.66 7.87 6.82
C LYS A 171 -6.68 6.41 7.30
N ASN A 172 -7.31 6.12 8.44
CA ASN A 172 -7.20 4.80 9.07
C ASN A 172 -8.52 4.05 9.24
N TRP A 173 -9.52 4.36 8.44
CA TRP A 173 -10.71 3.52 8.33
C TRP A 173 -10.34 2.21 7.65
N ARG A 174 -10.98 1.12 8.09
CA ARG A 174 -10.70 -0.22 7.58
C ARG A 174 -10.83 -0.27 6.06
N GLN A 175 -9.81 -0.80 5.40
CA GLN A 175 -9.77 -1.04 3.95
C GLN A 175 -10.13 0.19 3.09
N THR A 176 -9.75 1.39 3.55
CA THR A 176 -9.90 2.63 2.76
C THR A 176 -8.73 2.90 1.81
N GLY A 177 -7.57 2.29 2.03
CA GLY A 177 -6.43 2.33 1.14
C GLY A 177 -6.28 1.05 0.32
N ALA A 178 -5.67 1.12 -0.85
CA ALA A 178 -5.34 -0.04 -1.66
C ALA A 178 -3.86 -0.08 -2.01
N PHE A 179 -3.25 -1.27 -1.96
CA PHE A 179 -1.82 -1.47 -2.12
C PHE A 179 -1.53 -2.64 -3.06
N GLY A 180 -1.03 -2.38 -4.25
CA GLY A 180 -0.79 -3.40 -5.26
C GLY A 180 -0.60 -2.87 -6.68
N PRO A 181 -0.71 -3.74 -7.69
CA PRO A 181 -0.97 -5.19 -7.63
C PRO A 181 0.21 -6.01 -7.13
N CYS A 182 1.44 -5.47 -7.21
CA CYS A 182 2.67 -6.20 -6.93
C CYS A 182 3.77 -5.27 -6.42
N LEU A 183 4.82 -5.85 -5.86
CA LEU A 183 6.13 -5.24 -5.71
C LEU A 183 6.88 -5.44 -7.04
N THR A 184 7.20 -4.35 -7.72
CA THR A 184 8.13 -4.34 -8.87
C THR A 184 9.53 -4.07 -8.35
N THR A 185 10.45 -5.00 -8.53
CA THR A 185 11.81 -4.94 -7.99
C THR A 185 12.63 -3.81 -8.60
N VAL A 186 13.64 -3.32 -7.87
CA VAL A 186 14.45 -2.14 -8.25
C VAL A 186 15.18 -2.28 -9.59
N ASP A 187 15.52 -3.49 -10.00
CA ASP A 187 16.15 -3.78 -11.29
C ASP A 187 15.25 -3.46 -12.50
N GLU A 188 13.92 -3.50 -12.32
CA GLU A 188 12.92 -3.10 -13.32
C GLU A 188 12.70 -1.57 -13.36
N ILE A 189 13.13 -0.83 -12.32
CA ILE A 189 12.90 0.60 -12.15
C ILE A 189 14.24 1.31 -11.91
N PRO A 190 14.99 1.62 -12.96
CA PRO A 190 16.32 2.22 -12.82
C PRO A 190 16.29 3.61 -12.15
N ASP A 191 15.20 4.38 -12.34
CA ASP A 191 15.03 5.70 -11.75
C ASP A 191 13.56 5.90 -11.32
N PRO A 192 13.26 5.83 -10.01
CA PRO A 192 11.90 6.02 -9.52
C PRO A 192 11.37 7.46 -9.65
N HIS A 193 12.21 8.40 -10.08
CA HIS A 193 11.84 9.82 -10.23
C HIS A 193 11.54 10.22 -11.68
N ARG A 194 11.33 9.25 -12.59
CA ARG A 194 11.01 9.49 -14.00
C ARG A 194 9.80 8.69 -14.49
N LEU A 195 8.88 8.41 -13.60
CA LEU A 195 7.70 7.60 -13.90
C LEU A 195 6.49 8.51 -14.08
N SER A 196 5.64 8.20 -15.06
CA SER A 196 4.31 8.80 -15.09
C SER A 196 3.44 8.19 -13.99
N ILE A 197 2.62 9.03 -13.35
CA ILE A 197 1.64 8.62 -12.33
C ILE A 197 0.29 9.22 -12.69
N GLN A 198 -0.71 8.36 -12.83
CA GLN A 198 -2.05 8.73 -13.23
C GLN A 198 -3.09 8.10 -12.33
N THR A 199 -4.14 8.86 -12.00
CA THR A 199 -5.31 8.34 -11.29
C THR A 199 -6.55 8.53 -12.14
N TYR A 200 -7.38 7.50 -12.21
CA TYR A 200 -8.66 7.54 -12.94
C TYR A 200 -9.81 7.24 -11.98
N LEU A 201 -10.92 7.93 -12.19
CA LEU A 201 -12.20 7.63 -11.54
C LEU A 201 -13.23 7.37 -12.63
N ASN A 202 -13.77 6.16 -12.66
CA ASN A 202 -14.72 5.70 -13.70
C ASN A 202 -14.19 5.88 -15.13
N GLY A 203 -12.89 5.65 -15.34
CA GLY A 203 -12.22 5.83 -16.64
C GLY A 203 -11.87 7.27 -17.00
N ILE A 204 -12.25 8.25 -16.18
CA ILE A 204 -11.89 9.66 -16.38
C ILE A 204 -10.59 9.94 -15.61
N MET A 205 -9.58 10.47 -16.29
CA MET A 205 -8.31 10.84 -15.66
C MET A 205 -8.52 12.05 -14.73
N VAL A 206 -8.23 11.85 -13.44
CA VAL A 206 -8.44 12.84 -12.37
C VAL A 206 -7.13 13.36 -11.78
N GLN A 207 -6.04 12.62 -11.87
CA GLN A 207 -4.69 13.10 -11.51
C GLN A 207 -3.72 12.65 -12.62
N ASN A 208 -2.75 13.48 -12.95
CA ASN A 208 -1.72 13.17 -13.95
C ASN A 208 -0.49 14.02 -13.69
N ASP A 209 0.63 13.37 -13.37
CA ASP A 209 1.92 14.02 -13.13
C ASP A 209 3.05 13.02 -13.37
N SER A 210 4.26 13.43 -13.05
CA SER A 210 5.45 12.60 -13.00
C SER A 210 6.03 12.56 -11.59
N THR A 211 6.62 11.43 -11.21
CA THR A 211 7.37 11.32 -9.95
C THR A 211 8.58 12.29 -9.91
N SER A 212 8.98 12.85 -11.05
CA SER A 212 9.97 13.94 -11.11
C SER A 212 9.51 15.22 -10.43
N SER A 213 8.20 15.42 -10.27
CA SER A 213 7.61 16.58 -9.59
C SER A 213 7.57 16.46 -8.07
N MET A 214 8.01 15.33 -7.49
CA MET A 214 8.16 15.20 -6.04
C MET A 214 9.11 16.25 -5.49
N ILE A 215 8.72 16.89 -4.41
CA ILE A 215 9.53 17.89 -3.69
C ILE A 215 10.62 17.18 -2.88
N HIS A 216 10.21 16.23 -2.05
CA HIS A 216 11.12 15.33 -1.35
C HIS A 216 11.23 14.03 -2.15
N LYS A 217 12.42 13.75 -2.66
CA LYS A 217 12.69 12.54 -3.44
C LYS A 217 12.70 11.30 -2.53
N VAL A 218 12.60 10.12 -3.13
CA VAL A 218 12.59 8.85 -2.37
C VAL A 218 13.79 8.75 -1.43
N ALA A 219 14.97 9.11 -1.92
CA ALA A 219 16.20 9.08 -1.11
C ALA A 219 16.12 10.03 0.10
N ASP A 220 15.60 11.25 -0.09
CA ASP A 220 15.43 12.23 0.97
C ASP A 220 14.44 11.74 2.04
N LEU A 221 13.33 11.12 1.61
CA LEU A 221 12.33 10.56 2.51
C LEU A 221 12.89 9.42 3.36
N ILE A 222 13.64 8.50 2.76
CA ILE A 222 14.30 7.40 3.48
C ILE A 222 15.30 7.95 4.49
N SER A 223 16.15 8.88 4.07
CA SER A 223 17.14 9.52 4.94
C SER A 223 16.44 10.24 6.11
N TYR A 224 15.46 11.09 5.82
CA TYR A 224 14.71 11.84 6.82
C TYR A 224 14.01 10.93 7.84
N ILE A 225 13.26 9.93 7.38
CA ILE A 225 12.54 9.02 8.26
C ILE A 225 13.51 8.19 9.11
N SER A 226 14.60 7.71 8.50
CA SER A 226 15.58 6.89 9.22
C SER A 226 16.37 7.65 10.30
N THR A 227 16.30 8.98 10.34
CA THR A 227 16.91 9.81 11.37
C THR A 227 16.25 9.61 12.73
N PHE A 228 14.93 9.46 12.79
CA PHE A 228 14.18 9.34 14.05
C PHE A 228 13.65 7.94 14.33
N THR A 229 13.64 7.02 13.36
CA THR A 229 13.22 5.63 13.56
C THR A 229 13.95 4.69 12.64
N ALA A 230 14.33 3.51 13.13
CA ALA A 230 14.91 2.48 12.28
C ALA A 230 13.88 1.99 11.25
N LEU A 231 14.27 1.89 9.99
CA LEU A 231 13.51 1.23 8.95
C LEU A 231 13.84 -0.27 8.94
N SER A 232 12.84 -1.09 8.69
CA SER A 232 12.95 -2.55 8.62
C SER A 232 12.49 -3.05 7.26
N ALA A 233 12.99 -4.21 6.82
CA ALA A 233 12.51 -4.82 5.58
C ALA A 233 11.01 -5.11 5.67
N GLY A 234 10.28 -4.71 4.63
CA GLY A 234 8.82 -4.75 4.57
C GLY A 234 8.11 -3.52 5.16
N ASP A 235 8.83 -2.53 5.71
CA ASP A 235 8.24 -1.20 5.96
C ASP A 235 7.93 -0.51 4.63
N VAL A 236 6.92 0.37 4.64
CA VAL A 236 6.41 1.03 3.43
C VAL A 236 6.42 2.54 3.60
N ILE A 237 6.85 3.25 2.56
CA ILE A 237 6.75 4.71 2.47
C ILE A 237 5.84 5.04 1.28
N ILE A 238 4.73 5.71 1.54
CA ILE A 238 3.78 6.20 0.54
C ILE A 238 4.14 7.65 0.27
N THR A 239 4.52 7.97 -0.98
CA THR A 239 5.34 9.15 -1.29
C THR A 239 4.57 10.44 -1.54
N GLY A 240 3.26 10.41 -1.41
CA GLY A 240 2.39 11.56 -1.72
C GLY A 240 1.79 11.50 -3.12
N SER A 241 0.67 12.17 -3.29
CA SER A 241 -0.07 12.22 -4.56
C SER A 241 0.10 13.54 -5.30
N PRO A 242 -0.04 13.56 -6.63
CA PRO A 242 -0.21 14.77 -7.43
C PRO A 242 -1.38 15.63 -6.99
N GLY A 243 -1.47 16.85 -7.53
CA GLY A 243 -2.66 17.69 -7.46
C GLY A 243 -3.87 17.08 -8.18
N GLY A 244 -5.02 17.71 -8.09
CA GLY A 244 -6.27 17.26 -8.71
C GLY A 244 -7.13 16.35 -7.82
N VAL A 245 -6.91 16.39 -6.48
CA VAL A 245 -7.76 15.67 -5.52
C VAL A 245 -9.21 16.17 -5.58
N GLY A 246 -10.14 15.27 -5.26
CA GLY A 246 -11.56 15.53 -5.39
C GLY A 246 -12.05 16.70 -4.55
N LYS A 247 -11.56 16.83 -3.31
CA LYS A 247 -11.91 17.95 -2.40
C LYS A 247 -11.60 19.34 -2.97
N LYS A 248 -10.58 19.46 -3.82
CA LYS A 248 -10.13 20.75 -4.37
C LYS A 248 -10.73 21.08 -5.75
N ARG A 249 -11.57 20.20 -6.28
CA ARG A 249 -12.30 20.45 -7.53
C ARG A 249 -13.50 21.38 -7.32
N THR A 250 -13.96 21.97 -8.40
CA THR A 250 -15.16 22.81 -8.41
C THR A 250 -16.11 22.32 -9.51
N PRO A 251 -17.25 21.67 -9.17
CA PRO A 251 -17.61 21.22 -7.83
C PRO A 251 -16.69 20.12 -7.30
N PRO A 252 -16.64 19.85 -5.96
CA PRO A 252 -15.90 18.73 -5.40
C PRO A 252 -16.35 17.40 -6.00
N LEU A 253 -15.40 16.47 -6.15
CA LEU A 253 -15.61 15.14 -6.73
C LEU A 253 -15.14 14.06 -5.76
N PHE A 254 -16.07 13.38 -5.11
CA PHE A 254 -15.80 12.30 -4.16
C PHE A 254 -16.21 10.94 -4.72
N MET A 255 -15.61 9.88 -4.18
CA MET A 255 -15.93 8.51 -4.55
C MET A 255 -17.21 8.03 -3.85
N HIS A 256 -18.04 7.31 -4.58
CA HIS A 256 -19.30 6.73 -4.12
C HIS A 256 -19.32 5.22 -4.33
N GLU A 257 -20.28 4.54 -3.74
CA GLU A 257 -20.50 3.11 -3.98
C GLU A 257 -20.70 2.82 -5.46
N GLY A 258 -20.00 1.79 -5.96
CA GLY A 258 -19.99 1.38 -7.36
C GLY A 258 -18.93 2.06 -8.22
N ASP A 259 -18.30 3.14 -7.74
CA ASP A 259 -17.20 3.79 -8.47
C ASP A 259 -15.99 2.87 -8.61
N ARG A 260 -15.26 3.02 -9.71
CA ARG A 260 -13.99 2.37 -9.98
C ARG A 260 -12.87 3.39 -9.94
N VAL A 261 -11.91 3.20 -9.03
CA VAL A 261 -10.70 4.00 -8.94
C VAL A 261 -9.51 3.19 -9.45
N GLU A 262 -8.62 3.85 -10.20
CA GLU A 262 -7.45 3.22 -10.80
C GLU A 262 -6.22 4.11 -10.59
N VAL A 263 -5.10 3.49 -10.22
CA VAL A 263 -3.78 4.16 -10.14
C VAL A 263 -2.84 3.43 -11.09
N VAL A 264 -2.32 4.15 -12.08
CA VAL A 264 -1.40 3.64 -13.09
C VAL A 264 -0.06 4.32 -12.92
N ILE A 265 0.99 3.52 -12.69
CA ILE A 265 2.37 4.01 -12.62
C ILE A 265 3.20 3.25 -13.65
N GLU A 266 3.87 4.00 -14.50
CA GLU A 266 4.68 3.48 -15.60
C GLU A 266 5.67 2.41 -15.10
N ASN A 267 5.75 1.28 -15.81
CA ASN A 267 6.58 0.10 -15.52
C ASN A 267 6.31 -0.61 -14.18
N ILE A 268 5.55 0.00 -13.26
CA ILE A 268 5.24 -0.59 -11.95
C ILE A 268 3.97 -1.43 -12.04
N GLY A 269 2.84 -0.80 -12.35
CA GLY A 269 1.59 -1.55 -12.40
C GLY A 269 0.35 -0.70 -12.60
N HIS A 270 -0.77 -1.40 -12.61
CA HIS A 270 -2.12 -0.85 -12.69
C HIS A 270 -2.92 -1.39 -11.49
N LEU A 271 -3.08 -0.57 -10.47
CA LEU A 271 -3.93 -0.85 -9.31
C LEU A 271 -5.35 -0.42 -9.64
N MET A 272 -6.31 -1.31 -9.48
CA MET A 272 -7.73 -1.04 -9.77
C MET A 272 -8.59 -1.60 -8.65
N ASN A 273 -9.55 -0.83 -8.18
CA ASN A 273 -10.48 -1.23 -7.12
C ASN A 273 -11.86 -0.64 -7.34
N THR A 274 -12.87 -1.35 -6.82
CA THR A 274 -14.26 -0.86 -6.79
C THR A 274 -14.58 -0.38 -5.37
N ILE A 275 -15.30 0.73 -5.28
CA ILE A 275 -15.75 1.30 -4.01
C ILE A 275 -17.04 0.60 -3.57
N VAL A 276 -17.06 0.15 -2.32
CA VAL A 276 -18.24 -0.47 -1.68
C VAL A 276 -18.52 0.26 -0.38
N GLU A 277 -19.76 0.62 -0.12
CA GLU A 277 -20.11 1.26 1.14
C GLU A 277 -20.02 0.25 2.30
N SER A 278 -19.26 0.61 3.34
CA SER A 278 -19.19 -0.21 4.54
C SER A 278 -20.50 -0.10 5.32
N LYS A 279 -21.19 -1.21 5.49
CA LYS A 279 -22.34 -1.26 6.40
C LYS A 279 -21.85 -1.01 7.84
N PRO A 280 -22.58 -0.22 8.67
CA PRO A 280 -22.28 -0.15 10.09
C PRO A 280 -22.26 -1.59 10.64
N GLN A 281 -21.12 -2.05 11.11
CA GLN A 281 -21.08 -3.32 11.83
C GLN A 281 -21.76 -3.08 13.17
N HIS A 282 -23.03 -3.47 13.28
CA HIS A 282 -23.61 -3.77 14.56
C HIS A 282 -22.81 -4.97 15.11
N GLU A 283 -22.00 -4.68 16.11
CA GLU A 283 -21.28 -5.64 16.95
C GLU A 283 -20.35 -6.62 16.21
N LEU A 284 -19.06 -6.40 16.32
CA LEU A 284 -18.11 -7.49 16.42
C LEU A 284 -18.62 -8.39 17.57
N GLN A 285 -19.34 -9.45 17.23
CA GLN A 285 -19.51 -10.55 18.17
C GLN A 285 -18.09 -11.03 18.50
N MET A 286 -17.57 -10.56 19.61
CA MET A 286 -16.45 -11.20 20.25
C MET A 286 -16.93 -12.64 20.47
N SER A 287 -16.44 -13.57 19.64
CA SER A 287 -16.64 -14.99 19.85
C SER A 287 -16.19 -15.26 21.28
N SER A 288 -17.17 -15.45 22.17
CA SER A 288 -16.95 -15.85 23.52
C SER A 288 -16.23 -17.20 23.47
N SER A 289 -14.93 -17.18 23.75
CA SER A 289 -14.22 -18.40 24.09
C SER A 289 -15.02 -19.09 25.20
N PRO A 290 -15.26 -20.42 25.12
CA PRO A 290 -15.92 -21.11 26.21
C PRO A 290 -15.10 -20.89 27.49
N ARG A 291 -15.71 -20.27 28.50
CA ARG A 291 -15.11 -20.18 29.83
C ARG A 291 -14.81 -21.60 30.28
N ALA A 292 -13.52 -21.89 30.45
CA ALA A 292 -13.11 -23.06 31.19
C ALA A 292 -13.74 -22.99 32.59
N GLN A 293 -14.70 -23.85 32.87
CA GLN A 293 -15.22 -24.04 34.22
C GLN A 293 -14.10 -24.66 35.05
N THR A 294 -13.42 -23.83 35.83
CA THR A 294 -12.52 -24.27 36.86
C THR A 294 -13.37 -24.92 37.94
N ARG A 295 -13.37 -26.26 37.98
CA ARG A 295 -13.90 -27.02 39.13
C ARG A 295 -12.96 -26.73 40.31
N LEU A 296 -13.46 -26.02 41.28
CA LEU A 296 -12.89 -26.00 42.62
C LEU A 296 -13.00 -27.44 43.21
N PHE A 297 -11.90 -28.06 43.43
CA PHE A 297 -11.83 -29.25 44.26
C PHE A 297 -11.92 -28.79 45.72
N ASP A 298 -13.02 -29.13 46.40
CA ASP A 298 -13.11 -29.12 47.85
C ASP A 298 -12.20 -30.21 48.38
N ALA A 299 -11.22 -29.79 49.23
CA ALA A 299 -10.42 -30.71 50.00
C ALA A 299 -11.04 -30.82 51.40
N HIS A 300 -11.36 -32.04 51.79
CA HIS A 300 -11.45 -32.46 53.18
C HIS A 300 -10.12 -32.96 53.66
#